data_b11e5434f885d764e961999d6529bfa2
#
_entry.id   b11e5434f885d764e961999d6529bfa2
#
_cell.length_a   1.000
_cell.length_b   1.000
_cell.length_c   1.000
_cell.angle_alpha   90.00
_cell.angle_beta   90.00
_cell.angle_gamma   90.00
#
_symmetry.space_group_name_H-M   'P 1'
#
loop_
_entity.id
_entity.type
_entity.pdbx_description
1 polymer ?
#
loop_
_entity_poly.entity_id
_entity_poly.type
_entity_poly.pdbx_seq_one_letter_code
_entity_poly.pdbx_strand_id
1 'polypeptide(L)'
;GIEVFRIAVSYTGRELYAVWLKPEYEGYLSLTKRLARVPSEVINARHHANEVASTNASFMLLKKLLTEDVYKELPDKLNLILIPMENVDGAAIHYELQKEHPTWKFHVARFNSLGKEFYRHYFQQDTIHSEAMGISRIYEKYAPDMMVDNHGVPSHEWEQQFSGYTSPSYKGFWLPRSLLYGYFWYVMNPEYKGNYDVNKVMEDVIADKIAAYPEMKALNQEWSAQFEKYAHAWMPKLFPANYYKEMINYWIPYESNPAHGYSSIRYPWITTVAYTSEVADETAQGEYLNLCARAHVAHDEVTIQMLMEARNVMDCRFTEQDGMILTSYIRKRPMIVSR
;
A
#
# COMPACT_ATOMS: atom_id res chain seq x y z
N GLY A 1 8.70 -7.03 -19.61
CA GLY A 1 10.02 -7.32 -19.00
C GLY A 1 10.08 -7.05 -17.52
N ILE A 2 11.13 -7.56 -16.87
CA ILE A 2 11.38 -7.35 -15.43
C ILE A 2 12.68 -6.58 -15.29
N GLU A 3 12.68 -5.59 -14.40
CA GLU A 3 13.87 -4.83 -14.05
C GLU A 3 13.95 -4.70 -12.53
N VAL A 4 15.09 -5.09 -11.96
CA VAL A 4 15.40 -4.86 -10.55
C VAL A 4 16.41 -3.74 -10.47
N PHE A 5 16.10 -2.70 -9.69
CA PHE A 5 16.96 -1.55 -9.59
C PHE A 5 16.98 -0.96 -8.17
N ARG A 6 18.10 -0.35 -7.82
CA ARG A 6 18.27 0.33 -6.55
C ARG A 6 17.61 1.70 -6.57
N ILE A 7 16.75 1.97 -5.57
CA ILE A 7 16.06 3.25 -5.42
C ILE A 7 16.67 4.17 -4.37
N ALA A 8 17.32 3.59 -3.37
CA ALA A 8 18.04 4.33 -2.33
C ALA A 8 19.15 3.49 -1.69
N VAL A 9 19.96 4.14 -0.87
CA VAL A 9 20.87 3.52 0.11
C VAL A 9 20.54 4.13 1.46
N SER A 10 20.24 3.29 2.46
CA SER A 10 19.88 3.75 3.79
C SER A 10 21.01 4.47 4.52
N TYR A 11 20.71 5.10 5.64
CA TYR A 11 21.71 5.80 6.45
C TYR A 11 22.87 4.89 6.90
N THR A 12 22.61 3.61 7.14
CA THR A 12 23.64 2.62 7.52
C THR A 12 24.28 1.92 6.33
N GLY A 13 23.99 2.34 5.10
CA GLY A 13 24.62 1.83 3.89
C GLY A 13 23.94 0.60 3.27
N ARG A 14 22.72 0.24 3.69
CA ARG A 14 21.96 -0.86 3.08
C ARG A 14 21.20 -0.39 1.85
N GLU A 15 21.19 -1.23 0.83
CA GLU A 15 20.53 -0.90 -0.44
C GLU A 15 19.03 -1.21 -0.38
N LEU A 16 18.22 -0.30 -0.90
CA LEU A 16 16.80 -0.42 -1.09
C LEU A 16 16.47 -0.66 -2.56
N TYR A 17 15.74 -1.72 -2.87
CA TYR A 17 15.43 -2.14 -4.23
C TYR A 17 13.96 -2.10 -4.56
N ALA A 18 13.66 -1.83 -5.82
CA ALA A 18 12.36 -2.03 -6.43
C ALA A 18 12.44 -3.03 -7.57
N VAL A 19 11.34 -3.74 -7.79
CA VAL A 19 11.11 -4.62 -8.93
C VAL A 19 10.07 -3.97 -9.83
N TRP A 20 10.43 -3.68 -11.06
CA TRP A 20 9.53 -3.12 -12.05
C TRP A 20 9.12 -4.18 -13.06
N LEU A 21 7.84 -4.56 -13.06
CA LEU A 21 7.22 -5.32 -14.12
C LEU A 21 6.73 -4.30 -15.16
N LYS A 22 7.55 -4.12 -16.18
CA LYS A 22 7.35 -3.05 -17.17
C LYS A 22 6.55 -3.55 -18.36
N PRO A 23 5.64 -2.69 -18.87
CA PRO A 23 4.96 -2.98 -20.12
C PRO A 23 5.94 -3.25 -21.26
N GLU A 24 5.62 -4.23 -22.09
CA GLU A 24 6.38 -4.58 -23.28
C GLU A 24 5.70 -3.98 -24.52
N TYR A 25 6.50 -3.42 -25.41
CA TYR A 25 6.03 -2.85 -26.68
C TYR A 25 7.04 -3.14 -27.77
N GLU A 26 6.56 -3.34 -28.97
CA GLU A 26 7.42 -3.38 -30.15
C GLU A 26 8.05 -2.02 -30.40
N GLY A 27 9.37 -2.00 -30.64
CA GLY A 27 10.15 -0.80 -30.89
C GLY A 27 10.43 0.05 -29.64
N TYR A 28 10.98 1.24 -29.88
CA TYR A 28 11.30 2.18 -28.80
C TYR A 28 10.09 3.01 -28.37
N LEU A 29 9.80 2.99 -27.07
CA LEU A 29 8.80 3.85 -26.46
C LEU A 29 9.40 4.55 -25.23
N SER A 30 9.38 5.89 -25.21
CA SER A 30 9.85 6.64 -24.04
C SER A 30 9.04 6.31 -22.77
N LEU A 31 9.65 6.49 -21.61
CA LEU A 31 8.96 6.25 -20.32
C LEU A 31 7.64 7.00 -20.24
N THR A 32 7.63 8.29 -20.58
CA THR A 32 6.41 9.13 -20.57
C THR A 32 5.29 8.53 -21.42
N LYS A 33 5.60 8.04 -22.62
CA LYS A 33 4.60 7.40 -23.50
C LYS A 33 4.12 6.06 -22.94
N ARG A 34 5.01 5.28 -22.30
CA ARG A 34 4.62 4.03 -21.62
C ARG A 34 3.63 4.31 -20.49
N LEU A 35 3.95 5.24 -19.61
CA LEU A 35 3.10 5.64 -18.48
C LEU A 35 1.75 6.24 -18.94
N ALA A 36 1.70 6.86 -20.11
CA ALA A 36 0.45 7.37 -20.66
C ALA A 36 -0.47 6.26 -21.20
N ARG A 37 0.09 5.12 -21.64
CA ARG A 37 -0.69 4.06 -22.31
C ARG A 37 -1.39 3.12 -21.38
N VAL A 38 -0.80 2.80 -20.24
CA VAL A 38 -1.33 1.86 -19.25
C VAL A 38 -1.34 2.48 -17.85
N PRO A 39 -2.21 2.03 -16.96
CA PRO A 39 -2.18 2.45 -15.56
C PRO A 39 -0.86 2.07 -14.90
N SER A 40 -0.58 2.75 -13.77
CA SER A 40 0.60 2.48 -12.95
C SER A 40 0.17 2.20 -11.52
N GLU A 41 0.78 1.18 -10.93
CA GLU A 41 0.61 0.84 -9.52
C GLU A 41 1.97 0.72 -8.83
N VAL A 42 2.05 1.22 -7.62
CA VAL A 42 3.17 0.97 -6.70
C VAL A 42 2.64 0.22 -5.49
N ILE A 43 3.21 -0.94 -5.22
CA ILE A 43 2.96 -1.71 -4.00
C ILE A 43 4.22 -1.65 -3.16
N ASN A 44 4.10 -1.00 -2.01
CA ASN A 44 5.16 -0.83 -1.03
C ASN A 44 4.94 -1.81 0.13
N ALA A 45 6.01 -2.28 0.73
CA ALA A 45 5.96 -3.20 1.85
C ALA A 45 7.00 -2.87 2.92
N ARG A 46 6.64 -3.16 4.16
CA ARG A 46 7.56 -3.10 5.30
C ARG A 46 8.14 -1.70 5.57
N HIS A 47 7.28 -0.69 5.50
CA HIS A 47 7.59 0.65 6.00
C HIS A 47 7.95 0.58 7.50
N HIS A 48 7.15 -0.10 8.28
CA HIS A 48 7.52 -0.50 9.64
C HIS A 48 8.16 -1.89 9.60
N ALA A 49 9.40 -1.98 10.00
CA ALA A 49 10.17 -3.19 9.73
C ALA A 49 9.83 -4.38 10.65
N ASN A 50 9.15 -4.14 11.78
CA ASN A 50 8.60 -5.20 12.64
C ASN A 50 7.33 -5.86 12.06
N GLU A 51 6.72 -5.31 11.03
CA GLU A 51 5.56 -5.82 10.33
C GLU A 51 6.02 -6.75 9.19
N VAL A 52 6.16 -8.04 9.50
CA VAL A 52 7.01 -8.96 8.72
C VAL A 52 6.34 -9.60 7.49
N ALA A 53 5.00 -9.73 7.50
CA ALA A 53 4.28 -10.49 6.48
C ALA A 53 4.32 -9.84 5.09
N SER A 54 4.40 -8.53 5.02
CA SER A 54 4.32 -7.77 3.78
C SER A 54 5.49 -8.03 2.82
N THR A 55 6.71 -8.26 3.34
CA THR A 55 7.85 -8.68 2.51
C THR A 55 7.62 -10.07 1.91
N ASN A 56 7.13 -11.02 2.73
CA ASN A 56 6.81 -12.36 2.24
C ASN A 56 5.71 -12.32 1.18
N ALA A 57 4.69 -11.49 1.40
CA ALA A 57 3.61 -11.26 0.43
C ALA A 57 4.14 -10.74 -0.90
N SER A 58 5.07 -9.78 -0.89
CA SER A 58 5.67 -9.23 -2.10
C SER A 58 6.34 -10.31 -2.95
N PHE A 59 7.10 -11.24 -2.34
CA PHE A 59 7.73 -12.34 -3.07
C PHE A 59 6.73 -13.42 -3.51
N MET A 60 5.72 -13.71 -2.70
CA MET A 60 4.64 -14.63 -3.09
C MET A 60 3.85 -14.07 -4.28
N LEU A 61 3.50 -12.79 -4.24
CA LEU A 61 2.84 -12.08 -5.32
C LEU A 61 3.70 -12.12 -6.60
N LEU A 62 4.97 -11.73 -6.50
CA LEU A 62 5.88 -11.74 -7.64
C LEU A 62 5.96 -13.13 -8.29
N LYS A 63 6.05 -14.20 -7.49
CA LYS A 63 6.01 -15.56 -8.00
C LYS A 63 4.73 -15.84 -8.79
N LYS A 64 3.56 -15.50 -8.24
CA LYS A 64 2.26 -15.68 -8.92
C LYS A 64 2.20 -14.91 -10.23
N LEU A 65 2.58 -13.63 -10.23
CA LEU A 65 2.58 -12.75 -11.40
C LEU A 65 3.45 -13.29 -12.56
N LEU A 66 4.50 -14.05 -12.22
CA LEU A 66 5.44 -14.61 -13.20
C LEU A 66 5.11 -16.03 -13.67
N THR A 67 4.27 -16.75 -12.92
CA THR A 67 4.03 -18.17 -13.18
C THR A 67 2.58 -18.54 -13.48
N GLU A 68 1.62 -17.69 -13.13
CA GLU A 68 0.20 -17.98 -13.33
C GLU A 68 -0.33 -17.36 -14.63
N ASP A 69 -1.01 -18.14 -15.44
CA ASP A 69 -1.51 -17.73 -16.77
C ASP A 69 -2.48 -16.53 -16.73
N VAL A 70 -3.17 -16.33 -15.63
CA VAL A 70 -4.09 -15.19 -15.44
C VAL A 70 -3.38 -13.85 -15.56
N TYR A 71 -2.08 -13.80 -15.29
CA TYR A 71 -1.25 -12.60 -15.34
C TYR A 71 -0.42 -12.44 -16.60
N LYS A 72 -0.53 -13.34 -17.57
CA LYS A 72 0.27 -13.28 -18.81
C LYS A 72 0.09 -11.99 -19.61
N GLU A 73 -1.07 -11.34 -19.49
CA GLU A 73 -1.36 -10.06 -20.15
C GLU A 73 -0.95 -8.83 -19.31
N LEU A 74 -0.45 -9.04 -18.09
CA LEU A 74 -0.06 -7.92 -17.21
C LEU A 74 0.97 -6.98 -17.87
N PRO A 75 2.01 -7.46 -18.59
CA PRO A 75 2.96 -6.57 -19.26
C PRO A 75 2.36 -5.65 -20.32
N ASP A 76 1.18 -5.97 -20.83
CA ASP A 76 0.47 -5.14 -21.82
C ASP A 76 -0.52 -4.15 -21.18
N LYS A 77 -0.92 -4.41 -19.94
CA LYS A 77 -2.05 -3.74 -19.30
C LYS A 77 -1.68 -2.88 -18.10
N LEU A 78 -0.56 -3.15 -17.44
CA LEU A 78 -0.19 -2.51 -16.18
C LEU A 78 1.31 -2.22 -16.12
N ASN A 79 1.64 -1.08 -15.54
CA ASN A 79 2.97 -0.71 -15.12
C ASN A 79 3.06 -0.91 -13.61
N LEU A 80 3.66 -2.01 -13.17
CA LEU A 80 3.67 -2.41 -11.77
C LEU A 80 5.06 -2.28 -11.15
N ILE A 81 5.16 -1.59 -10.04
CA ILE A 81 6.38 -1.44 -9.25
C ILE A 81 6.16 -2.04 -7.86
N LEU A 82 6.96 -3.01 -7.49
CA LEU A 82 6.98 -3.61 -6.16
C LEU A 82 8.21 -3.14 -5.38
N ILE A 83 8.02 -2.73 -4.14
CA ILE A 83 9.07 -2.39 -3.19
C ILE A 83 8.96 -3.36 -2.01
N PRO A 84 9.69 -4.50 -2.03
CA PRO A 84 9.47 -5.57 -1.07
C PRO A 84 9.88 -5.25 0.36
N MET A 85 10.74 -4.24 0.54
CA MET A 85 11.24 -3.85 1.87
C MET A 85 11.69 -2.39 1.84
N GLU A 86 10.87 -1.52 2.40
CA GLU A 86 11.19 -0.08 2.44
C GLU A 86 12.17 0.25 3.56
N ASN A 87 11.94 -0.28 4.77
CA ASN A 87 12.78 -0.01 5.94
C ASN A 87 13.84 -1.09 6.14
N VAL A 88 14.88 -1.05 5.31
CA VAL A 88 15.96 -2.06 5.32
C VAL A 88 16.79 -2.04 6.60
N ASP A 89 16.96 -0.88 7.23
CA ASP A 89 17.73 -0.76 8.49
C ASP A 89 16.93 -1.29 9.68
N GLY A 90 15.65 -0.92 9.79
CA GLY A 90 14.77 -1.47 10.80
C GLY A 90 14.59 -2.98 10.66
N ALA A 91 14.53 -3.50 9.42
CA ALA A 91 14.46 -4.93 9.16
C ALA A 91 15.71 -5.68 9.63
N ALA A 92 16.89 -5.11 9.46
CA ALA A 92 18.13 -5.70 9.98
C ALA A 92 18.15 -5.73 11.51
N ILE A 93 17.72 -4.67 12.18
CA ILE A 93 17.59 -4.61 13.64
C ILE A 93 16.57 -5.65 14.10
N HIS A 94 15.41 -5.70 13.45
CA HIS A 94 14.35 -6.65 13.81
C HIS A 94 14.82 -8.11 13.69
N TYR A 95 15.55 -8.44 12.63
CA TYR A 95 16.07 -9.79 12.41
C TYR A 95 16.97 -10.25 13.55
N GLU A 96 17.93 -9.42 13.99
CA GLU A 96 18.84 -9.77 15.07
C GLU A 96 18.11 -9.93 16.41
N LEU A 97 17.20 -9.02 16.72
CA LEU A 97 16.41 -9.09 17.95
C LEU A 97 15.47 -10.29 17.96
N GLN A 98 14.80 -10.56 16.84
CA GLN A 98 13.85 -11.69 16.76
C GLN A 98 14.56 -13.05 16.80
N LYS A 99 15.77 -13.14 16.32
CA LYS A 99 16.58 -14.35 16.38
C LYS A 99 16.84 -14.79 17.83
N GLU A 100 17.08 -13.83 18.73
CA GLU A 100 17.31 -14.09 20.16
C GLU A 100 16.01 -14.25 20.95
N HIS A 101 14.98 -13.48 20.56
CA HIS A 101 13.70 -13.39 21.27
C HIS A 101 12.50 -13.49 20.30
N PRO A 102 12.23 -14.66 19.72
CA PRO A 102 11.28 -14.82 18.59
C PRO A 102 9.82 -14.50 18.95
N THR A 103 9.46 -14.44 20.23
CA THR A 103 8.10 -14.13 20.69
C THR A 103 7.92 -12.70 21.18
N TRP A 104 8.98 -11.92 21.18
CA TRP A 104 8.93 -10.55 21.65
C TRP A 104 8.46 -9.58 20.53
N LYS A 105 7.79 -8.52 20.95
CA LYS A 105 7.35 -7.43 20.06
C LYS A 105 8.39 -6.33 20.10
N PHE A 106 9.09 -6.15 19.00
CA PHE A 106 10.19 -5.19 18.89
C PHE A 106 9.74 -3.88 18.27
N HIS A 107 9.00 -3.08 19.01
CA HIS A 107 8.51 -1.79 18.54
C HIS A 107 9.63 -0.84 18.09
N VAL A 108 10.82 -0.97 18.62
CA VAL A 108 12.00 -0.18 18.18
C VAL A 108 12.31 -0.40 16.69
N ALA A 109 12.07 -1.59 16.17
CA ALA A 109 12.30 -1.94 14.77
C ALA A 109 11.25 -1.31 13.82
N ARG A 110 10.21 -0.71 14.34
CA ARG A 110 9.25 0.09 13.56
C ARG A 110 9.95 1.27 12.87
N PHE A 111 10.91 1.86 13.54
CA PHE A 111 11.63 3.05 13.08
C PHE A 111 12.83 2.69 12.19
N ASN A 112 13.31 3.66 11.40
CA ASN A 112 14.58 3.50 10.69
C ASN A 112 15.78 3.64 11.66
N SER A 113 17.00 3.52 11.15
CA SER A 113 18.24 3.63 11.94
C SER A 113 18.43 4.97 12.67
N LEU A 114 17.69 6.00 12.26
CA LEU A 114 17.68 7.32 12.91
C LEU A 114 16.59 7.47 13.96
N GLY A 115 15.85 6.39 14.27
CA GLY A 115 14.75 6.39 15.24
C GLY A 115 13.54 7.21 14.78
N LYS A 116 13.25 7.26 13.49
CA LYS A 116 12.16 8.06 12.90
C LYS A 116 11.22 7.23 12.05
N GLU A 117 9.94 7.59 12.09
CA GLU A 117 8.96 7.27 11.06
C GLU A 117 9.16 8.21 9.87
N PHE A 118 9.76 7.72 8.82
CA PHE A 118 10.23 8.57 7.73
C PHE A 118 9.17 8.88 6.67
N TYR A 119 7.96 8.33 6.71
CA TYR A 119 6.88 8.74 5.79
C TYR A 119 6.57 10.24 5.85
N ARG A 120 6.80 10.87 7.00
CA ARG A 120 6.67 12.33 7.17
C ARG A 120 7.68 13.13 6.36
N HIS A 121 8.71 12.47 5.84
CA HIS A 121 9.76 13.04 5.01
C HIS A 121 9.57 12.74 3.51
N TYR A 122 8.48 12.06 3.13
CA TYR A 122 8.15 11.89 1.72
C TYR A 122 8.00 13.26 1.05
N PHE A 123 8.56 13.36 -0.16
CA PHE A 123 8.58 14.56 -0.98
C PHE A 123 9.39 15.74 -0.40
N GLN A 124 10.20 15.52 0.62
CA GLN A 124 11.16 16.50 1.12
C GLN A 124 12.50 16.30 0.41
N GLN A 125 13.01 17.34 -0.25
CA GLN A 125 14.23 17.24 -1.06
C GLN A 125 15.52 17.19 -0.21
N ASP A 126 15.53 17.80 0.96
CA ASP A 126 16.71 17.93 1.82
C ASP A 126 16.65 17.00 3.05
N THR A 127 16.04 15.85 2.91
CA THR A 127 15.94 14.90 4.02
C THR A 127 17.19 14.00 4.08
N ILE A 128 17.63 13.68 5.31
CA ILE A 128 18.63 12.63 5.58
C ILE A 128 18.01 11.23 5.50
N HIS A 129 16.69 11.11 5.39
CA HIS A 129 15.97 9.86 5.25
C HIS A 129 15.95 9.44 3.78
N SER A 130 16.99 8.78 3.35
CA SER A 130 17.17 8.39 1.94
C SER A 130 16.12 7.40 1.46
N GLU A 131 15.54 6.58 2.35
CA GLU A 131 14.40 5.71 2.09
C GLU A 131 13.21 6.55 1.59
N ALA A 132 12.86 7.62 2.33
CA ALA A 132 11.79 8.53 1.95
C ALA A 132 12.03 9.19 0.58
N MET A 133 13.28 9.57 0.29
CA MET A 133 13.66 10.11 -1.02
C MET A 133 13.51 9.05 -2.12
N GLY A 134 13.86 7.80 -1.84
CA GLY A 134 13.71 6.69 -2.78
C GLY A 134 12.25 6.49 -3.20
N ILE A 135 11.34 6.44 -2.24
CA ILE A 135 9.91 6.33 -2.49
C ILE A 135 9.37 7.54 -3.27
N SER A 136 9.75 8.74 -2.88
CA SER A 136 9.33 9.97 -3.56
C SER A 136 9.77 10.00 -5.03
N ARG A 137 10.99 9.55 -5.33
CA ARG A 137 11.51 9.44 -6.70
C ARG A 137 10.76 8.38 -7.53
N ILE A 138 10.38 7.25 -6.90
CA ILE A 138 9.52 6.26 -7.56
C ILE A 138 8.18 6.89 -7.90
N TYR A 139 7.57 7.60 -6.97
CA TYR A 139 6.31 8.30 -7.22
C TYR A 139 6.44 9.31 -8.36
N GLU A 140 7.43 10.18 -8.32
CA GLU A 140 7.66 11.22 -9.33
C GLU A 140 7.97 10.62 -10.72
N LYS A 141 8.68 9.50 -10.76
CA LYS A 141 9.04 8.80 -11.99
C LYS A 141 7.86 8.11 -12.64
N TYR A 142 7.00 7.45 -11.86
CA TYR A 142 5.97 6.55 -12.39
C TYR A 142 4.55 7.13 -12.30
N ALA A 143 4.33 8.18 -11.51
CA ALA A 143 3.05 8.87 -11.35
C ALA A 143 1.86 7.89 -11.18
N PRO A 144 1.87 7.02 -10.14
CA PRO A 144 0.97 5.89 -10.04
C PRO A 144 -0.49 6.32 -9.87
N ASP A 145 -1.38 5.56 -10.49
CA ASP A 145 -2.82 5.69 -10.30
C ASP A 145 -3.28 5.14 -8.96
N MET A 146 -2.60 4.08 -8.49
CA MET A 146 -2.78 3.49 -7.16
C MET A 146 -1.44 3.34 -6.44
N MET A 147 -1.46 3.64 -5.14
CA MET A 147 -0.39 3.29 -4.21
C MET A 147 -0.98 2.40 -3.11
N VAL A 148 -0.37 1.26 -2.93
CA VAL A 148 -0.69 0.31 -1.87
C VAL A 148 0.49 0.26 -0.91
N ASP A 149 0.22 0.32 0.38
CA ASP A 149 1.22 0.20 1.42
C ASP A 149 0.82 -0.94 2.36
N ASN A 150 1.58 -2.03 2.32
CA ASN A 150 1.30 -3.24 3.07
C ASN A 150 1.96 -3.15 4.45
N HIS A 151 1.14 -2.96 5.47
CA HIS A 151 1.50 -2.80 6.87
C HIS A 151 1.07 -3.96 7.76
N GLY A 152 1.44 -3.88 9.04
CA GLY A 152 0.99 -4.77 10.08
C GLY A 152 0.40 -4.03 11.27
N VAL A 153 -0.65 -4.59 11.84
CA VAL A 153 -1.26 -4.07 13.06
C VAL A 153 -0.30 -4.23 14.22
N PRO A 154 -0.02 -3.18 14.99
CA PRO A 154 0.71 -3.29 16.24
C PRO A 154 -0.13 -4.11 17.24
N SER A 155 0.10 -5.42 17.30
CA SER A 155 -0.67 -6.34 18.13
C SER A 155 -0.53 -6.06 19.63
N HIS A 156 0.55 -5.40 20.04
CA HIS A 156 0.76 -4.97 21.42
C HIS A 156 -0.25 -3.88 21.88
N GLU A 157 -0.76 -3.07 20.95
CA GLU A 157 -1.76 -2.05 21.29
C GLU A 157 -3.07 -2.70 21.73
N TRP A 158 -3.45 -3.82 21.12
CA TRP A 158 -4.60 -4.60 21.55
C TRP A 158 -4.43 -5.17 22.96
N GLU A 159 -3.28 -5.72 23.27
CA GLU A 159 -2.99 -6.28 24.61
C GLU A 159 -2.90 -5.19 25.67
N GLN A 160 -2.35 -4.04 25.35
CA GLN A 160 -2.28 -2.90 26.25
C GLN A 160 -3.66 -2.39 26.66
N GLN A 161 -4.65 -2.48 25.81
CA GLN A 161 -6.03 -2.13 26.16
C GLN A 161 -6.56 -2.94 27.33
N PHE A 162 -6.33 -4.24 27.31
CA PHE A 162 -6.80 -5.12 28.38
C PHE A 162 -5.97 -5.01 29.65
N SER A 163 -4.73 -4.55 29.56
CA SER A 163 -3.87 -4.27 30.73
C SER A 163 -4.16 -2.94 31.42
N GLY A 164 -5.02 -2.11 30.84
CA GLY A 164 -5.32 -0.78 31.35
C GLY A 164 -4.23 0.27 31.08
N TYR A 165 -3.22 -0.08 30.28
CA TYR A 165 -2.16 0.86 29.90
C TYR A 165 -2.53 1.56 28.60
N THR A 166 -2.56 2.90 28.63
CA THR A 166 -2.73 3.75 27.46
C THR A 166 -1.52 4.65 27.30
N SER A 167 -0.82 4.54 26.19
CA SER A 167 0.22 5.51 25.87
C SER A 167 -0.41 6.86 25.51
N PRO A 168 -0.02 7.97 26.15
CA PRO A 168 -0.52 9.31 25.79
C PRO A 168 -0.22 9.74 24.36
N SER A 169 0.78 9.14 23.73
CA SER A 169 1.15 9.42 22.32
C SER A 169 0.23 8.72 21.31
N TYR A 170 -0.46 7.69 21.71
CA TYR A 170 -1.44 6.95 20.90
C TYR A 170 -2.87 7.41 21.18
N LYS A 171 -3.12 8.69 21.21
CA LYS A 171 -4.46 9.24 21.44
C LYS A 171 -5.49 8.64 20.48
N GLY A 172 -6.10 7.53 20.89
CA GLY A 172 -7.23 6.92 20.22
C GLY A 172 -6.88 5.94 19.08
N PHE A 173 -5.64 5.54 18.92
CA PHE A 173 -5.26 4.46 17.99
C PHE A 173 -5.45 3.08 18.61
N TRP A 174 -6.69 2.71 18.79
CA TRP A 174 -7.08 1.38 19.20
C TRP A 174 -7.56 0.63 17.96
N LEU A 175 -6.61 0.09 17.22
CA LEU A 175 -6.94 -0.60 15.99
C LEU A 175 -7.55 -1.95 16.35
N PRO A 176 -8.77 -2.26 15.88
CA PRO A 176 -9.31 -3.57 16.04
C PRO A 176 -8.39 -4.58 15.34
N ARG A 177 -8.07 -5.64 16.03
CA ARG A 177 -7.28 -6.72 15.46
C ARG A 177 -8.14 -7.47 14.45
N SER A 178 -7.68 -7.56 13.22
CA SER A 178 -8.23 -8.43 12.20
C SER A 178 -7.11 -9.01 11.36
N LEU A 179 -7.38 -10.05 10.58
CA LEU A 179 -6.37 -10.60 9.69
C LEU A 179 -6.00 -9.58 8.63
N LEU A 180 -7.02 -8.97 8.03
CA LEU A 180 -6.83 -7.83 7.16
C LEU A 180 -7.86 -6.76 7.50
N TYR A 181 -7.40 -5.55 7.71
CA TYR A 181 -8.21 -4.34 7.67
C TYR A 181 -7.46 -3.27 6.88
N GLY A 182 -8.13 -2.16 6.54
CA GLY A 182 -7.50 -1.16 5.72
C GLY A 182 -7.90 0.27 6.03
N TYR A 183 -6.98 1.17 5.67
CA TYR A 183 -7.22 2.60 5.66
C TYR A 183 -7.45 3.09 4.23
N PHE A 184 -8.58 3.74 4.02
CA PHE A 184 -8.90 4.48 2.81
C PHE A 184 -8.67 5.97 3.05
N TRP A 185 -7.55 6.47 2.56
CA TRP A 185 -7.20 7.89 2.65
C TRP A 185 -7.79 8.60 1.43
N TYR A 186 -8.84 9.39 1.62
CA TYR A 186 -9.56 9.98 0.50
C TYR A 186 -9.71 11.49 0.62
N VAL A 187 -9.87 12.14 -0.54
CA VAL A 187 -10.05 13.59 -0.66
C VAL A 187 -11.54 13.91 -0.75
N MET A 188 -12.00 14.82 0.12
CA MET A 188 -13.41 15.25 0.17
C MET A 188 -13.78 16.33 -0.84
N ASN A 189 -12.80 16.97 -1.48
CA ASN A 189 -13.05 18.02 -2.45
C ASN A 189 -13.98 17.52 -3.56
N PRO A 190 -15.08 18.22 -3.89
CA PRO A 190 -16.10 17.75 -4.83
C PRO A 190 -15.58 17.39 -6.22
N GLU A 191 -14.53 18.06 -6.69
CA GLU A 191 -13.88 17.80 -7.97
C GLU A 191 -13.22 16.41 -8.03
N TYR A 192 -12.92 15.79 -6.88
CA TYR A 192 -12.32 14.46 -6.76
C TYR A 192 -13.31 13.37 -6.30
N LYS A 193 -14.62 13.63 -6.39
CA LYS A 193 -15.64 12.63 -6.03
C LYS A 193 -15.43 11.29 -6.74
N GLY A 194 -14.95 11.30 -7.97
CA GLY A 194 -14.63 10.07 -8.70
C GLY A 194 -13.58 9.20 -8.02
N ASN A 195 -12.61 9.80 -7.29
CA ASN A 195 -11.63 9.04 -6.53
C ASN A 195 -12.30 8.31 -5.35
N TYR A 196 -13.21 8.99 -4.64
CA TYR A 196 -14.00 8.37 -3.58
C TYR A 196 -14.81 7.17 -4.10
N ASP A 197 -15.46 7.33 -5.25
CA ASP A 197 -16.28 6.26 -5.85
C ASP A 197 -15.42 5.03 -6.20
N VAL A 198 -14.19 5.22 -6.71
CA VAL A 198 -13.24 4.11 -6.97
C VAL A 198 -12.80 3.43 -5.68
N ASN A 199 -12.51 4.19 -4.61
CA ASN A 199 -12.18 3.61 -3.30
C ASN A 199 -13.33 2.74 -2.75
N LYS A 200 -14.58 3.14 -2.97
CA LYS A 200 -15.76 2.35 -2.58
C LYS A 200 -15.87 1.03 -3.35
N VAL A 201 -15.62 1.05 -4.64
CA VAL A 201 -15.55 -0.20 -5.44
C VAL A 201 -14.43 -1.09 -4.93
N MET A 202 -13.26 -0.52 -4.61
CA MET A 202 -12.12 -1.27 -4.11
C MET A 202 -12.40 -1.93 -2.76
N GLU A 203 -13.04 -1.22 -1.82
CA GLU A 203 -13.49 -1.78 -0.54
C GLU A 203 -14.33 -3.03 -0.74
N ASP A 204 -15.30 -2.95 -1.65
CA ASP A 204 -16.24 -4.03 -1.94
C ASP A 204 -15.53 -5.27 -2.49
N VAL A 205 -14.67 -5.09 -3.50
CA VAL A 205 -13.98 -6.19 -4.17
C VAL A 205 -12.92 -6.83 -3.26
N ILE A 206 -12.20 -6.04 -2.45
CA ILE A 206 -11.24 -6.58 -1.47
C ILE A 206 -11.97 -7.41 -0.41
N ALA A 207 -13.08 -6.90 0.13
CA ALA A 207 -13.86 -7.61 1.12
C ALA A 207 -14.38 -8.95 0.58
N ASP A 208 -14.89 -8.97 -0.65
CA ASP A 208 -15.33 -10.21 -1.32
C ASP A 208 -14.17 -11.19 -1.52
N LYS A 209 -13.01 -10.71 -1.95
CA LYS A 209 -11.82 -11.56 -2.14
C LYS A 209 -11.37 -12.21 -0.84
N ILE A 210 -11.29 -11.44 0.25
CA ILE A 210 -10.91 -11.96 1.58
C ILE A 210 -11.95 -12.93 2.11
N ALA A 211 -13.24 -12.63 1.97
CA ALA A 211 -14.33 -13.51 2.40
C ALA A 211 -14.41 -14.82 1.61
N ALA A 212 -13.80 -14.89 0.43
CA ALA A 212 -13.70 -16.13 -0.36
C ALA A 212 -12.73 -17.15 0.25
N TYR A 213 -11.88 -16.74 1.20
CA TYR A 213 -11.00 -17.64 1.95
C TYR A 213 -11.62 -17.96 3.32
N PRO A 214 -12.14 -19.19 3.56
CA PRO A 214 -12.87 -19.51 4.79
C PRO A 214 -12.07 -19.24 6.07
N GLU A 215 -10.77 -19.52 6.07
CA GLU A 215 -9.89 -19.29 7.22
C GLU A 215 -9.69 -17.80 7.52
N MET A 216 -9.58 -16.95 6.50
CA MET A 216 -9.45 -15.51 6.68
C MET A 216 -10.76 -14.90 7.19
N LYS A 217 -11.87 -15.34 6.59
CA LYS A 217 -13.21 -14.92 7.01
C LYS A 217 -13.48 -15.27 8.46
N ALA A 218 -13.21 -16.51 8.87
CA ALA A 218 -13.42 -16.98 10.23
C ALA A 218 -12.63 -16.19 11.26
N LEU A 219 -11.34 -15.92 11.01
CA LEU A 219 -10.50 -15.10 11.87
C LEU A 219 -11.00 -13.66 11.98
N ASN A 220 -11.39 -13.06 10.87
CA ASN A 220 -11.90 -11.68 10.88
C ASN A 220 -13.23 -11.61 11.64
N GLN A 221 -14.10 -12.58 11.52
CA GLN A 221 -15.34 -12.67 12.29
C GLN A 221 -15.08 -12.82 13.79
N GLU A 222 -14.16 -13.69 14.17
CA GLU A 222 -13.78 -13.88 15.57
C GLU A 222 -13.21 -12.59 16.18
N TRP A 223 -12.27 -11.96 15.51
CA TRP A 223 -11.62 -10.77 16.04
C TRP A 223 -12.53 -9.55 16.03
N SER A 224 -13.37 -9.39 15.03
CA SER A 224 -14.38 -8.34 15.01
C SER A 224 -15.37 -8.48 16.17
N ALA A 225 -15.81 -9.72 16.46
CA ALA A 225 -16.69 -10.00 17.59
C ALA A 225 -16.03 -9.71 18.95
N GLN A 226 -14.75 -10.04 19.09
CA GLN A 226 -13.99 -9.70 20.31
C GLN A 226 -13.82 -8.18 20.47
N PHE A 227 -13.48 -7.47 19.38
CA PHE A 227 -13.36 -6.02 19.40
C PHE A 227 -14.70 -5.36 19.78
N GLU A 228 -15.79 -5.76 19.15
CA GLU A 228 -17.14 -5.24 19.47
C GLU A 228 -17.52 -5.46 20.92
N LYS A 229 -17.25 -6.65 21.44
CA LYS A 229 -17.62 -7.01 22.80
C LYS A 229 -16.78 -6.31 23.88
N TYR A 230 -15.48 -6.16 23.65
CA TYR A 230 -14.55 -5.77 24.72
C TYR A 230 -13.93 -4.38 24.55
N ALA A 231 -13.77 -3.90 23.33
CA ALA A 231 -13.06 -2.67 23.05
C ALA A 231 -13.97 -1.54 22.52
N HIS A 232 -14.88 -1.82 21.59
CA HIS A 232 -15.70 -0.80 20.96
C HIS A 232 -16.61 -0.07 21.95
N ALA A 233 -17.11 -0.75 22.98
CA ALA A 233 -17.92 -0.13 24.04
C ALA A 233 -17.16 0.96 24.82
N TRP A 234 -15.85 0.87 24.87
CA TRP A 234 -15.00 1.81 25.60
C TRP A 234 -14.56 3.00 24.75
N MET A 235 -14.57 2.85 23.41
CA MET A 235 -13.96 3.79 22.49
C MET A 235 -14.79 4.18 21.27
N PRO A 236 -16.14 4.23 21.35
CA PRO A 236 -17.00 4.35 20.17
C PRO A 236 -16.86 5.66 19.42
N LYS A 237 -16.15 6.65 19.99
CA LYS A 237 -16.05 8.01 19.42
C LYS A 237 -14.69 8.34 18.81
N LEU A 238 -13.65 7.57 19.09
CA LEU A 238 -12.29 7.90 18.67
C LEU A 238 -11.92 7.30 17.32
N PHE A 239 -12.43 6.10 17.03
CA PHE A 239 -12.30 5.45 15.74
C PHE A 239 -13.59 4.69 15.42
N PRO A 240 -14.52 5.28 14.67
CA PRO A 240 -15.67 4.57 14.19
C PRO A 240 -15.21 3.50 13.20
N ALA A 241 -15.05 2.27 13.71
CA ALA A 241 -14.76 1.13 12.85
C ALA A 241 -15.92 0.93 11.88
N ASN A 242 -15.61 0.85 10.60
CA ASN A 242 -16.57 0.48 9.57
C ASN A 242 -16.45 -1.02 9.31
N TYR A 243 -17.39 -1.78 9.84
CA TYR A 243 -17.48 -3.22 9.58
C TYR A 243 -18.15 -3.43 8.22
N TYR A 244 -17.36 -3.89 7.27
CA TYR A 244 -17.82 -4.17 5.92
C TYR A 244 -17.48 -5.60 5.54
N LYS A 245 -18.45 -6.49 5.45
CA LYS A 245 -18.24 -7.92 5.13
C LYS A 245 -17.09 -8.49 5.94
N GLU A 246 -17.10 -8.81 7.08
CA GLU A 246 -16.03 -9.36 7.96
C GLU A 246 -14.70 -8.56 8.03
N MET A 247 -14.53 -7.53 7.21
CA MET A 247 -13.37 -6.62 7.28
C MET A 247 -13.69 -5.37 8.10
N ILE A 248 -12.66 -4.79 8.66
CA ILE A 248 -12.73 -3.50 9.35
C ILE A 248 -11.97 -2.49 8.52
N ASN A 249 -12.66 -1.43 8.12
CA ASN A 249 -12.07 -0.37 7.31
C ASN A 249 -12.20 0.98 8.01
N TYR A 250 -11.20 1.82 7.78
CA TYR A 250 -11.19 3.21 8.22
C TYR A 250 -11.21 4.12 7.02
N TRP A 251 -12.25 4.95 6.96
CA TRP A 251 -12.38 5.98 5.93
C TRP A 251 -11.93 7.30 6.51
N ILE A 252 -10.74 7.75 6.09
CA ILE A 252 -10.11 8.93 6.66
C ILE A 252 -10.19 10.07 5.65
N PRO A 253 -11.03 11.09 5.94
CA PRO A 253 -11.25 12.20 5.04
C PRO A 253 -10.16 13.27 5.17
N TYR A 254 -9.75 13.81 4.03
CA TYR A 254 -8.85 14.95 3.94
C TYR A 254 -9.35 15.97 2.92
N GLU A 255 -8.89 17.19 3.06
CA GLU A 255 -8.83 18.14 1.95
C GLU A 255 -7.52 17.92 1.19
N SER A 256 -7.52 18.16 -0.12
CA SER A 256 -6.31 18.14 -0.93
C SER A 256 -5.24 19.06 -0.34
N ASN A 257 -4.07 18.52 -0.08
CA ASN A 257 -2.99 19.24 0.60
C ASN A 257 -1.62 18.92 -0.05
N PRO A 258 -1.00 19.87 -0.76
CA PRO A 258 0.27 19.65 -1.45
C PRO A 258 1.46 19.41 -0.51
N ALA A 259 1.30 19.60 0.79
CA ALA A 259 2.32 19.31 1.80
C ALA A 259 2.15 17.93 2.45
N HIS A 260 1.09 17.18 2.12
CA HIS A 260 0.81 15.89 2.75
C HIS A 260 1.77 14.79 2.26
N GLY A 261 2.06 13.81 3.13
CA GLY A 261 2.90 12.65 2.80
C GLY A 261 2.19 11.60 1.92
N TYR A 262 0.86 11.48 2.02
CA TYR A 262 0.10 10.53 1.19
C TYR A 262 -0.21 11.10 -0.19
N SER A 263 0.11 10.31 -1.21
CA SER A 263 0.03 10.73 -2.61
C SER A 263 -1.40 11.04 -3.08
N SER A 264 -2.41 10.29 -2.64
CA SER A 264 -3.81 10.56 -2.98
C SER A 264 -4.34 11.88 -2.41
N ILE A 265 -3.73 12.37 -1.34
CA ILE A 265 -4.07 13.66 -0.72
C ILE A 265 -3.24 14.78 -1.32
N ARG A 266 -1.97 14.50 -1.60
CA ARG A 266 -1.03 15.46 -2.17
C ARG A 266 -1.29 15.71 -3.65
N TYR A 267 -1.58 14.65 -4.40
CA TYR A 267 -1.75 14.66 -5.86
C TYR A 267 -3.02 13.91 -6.30
N PRO A 268 -4.22 14.33 -5.83
CA PRO A 268 -5.47 13.62 -6.13
C PRO A 268 -5.82 13.59 -7.62
N TRP A 269 -5.24 14.50 -8.41
CA TRP A 269 -5.35 14.51 -9.87
C TRP A 269 -4.43 13.50 -10.58
N ILE A 270 -3.55 12.81 -9.83
CA ILE A 270 -2.68 11.75 -10.33
C ILE A 270 -3.09 10.42 -9.69
N THR A 271 -3.00 10.32 -8.36
CA THR A 271 -3.28 9.10 -7.61
C THR A 271 -4.72 9.07 -7.15
N THR A 272 -5.48 8.13 -7.68
CA THR A 272 -6.89 7.92 -7.35
C THR A 272 -7.04 7.26 -5.99
N VAL A 273 -6.17 6.29 -5.68
CA VAL A 273 -6.19 5.49 -4.46
C VAL A 273 -4.81 5.50 -3.82
N ALA A 274 -4.76 5.81 -2.53
CA ALA A 274 -3.69 5.40 -1.64
C ALA A 274 -4.33 4.59 -0.50
N TYR A 275 -4.00 3.31 -0.45
CA TYR A 275 -4.59 2.36 0.48
C TYR A 275 -3.52 1.74 1.35
N THR A 276 -3.78 1.65 2.65
CA THR A 276 -2.93 0.94 3.59
C THR A 276 -3.65 -0.31 4.05
N SER A 277 -3.06 -1.47 3.79
CA SER A 277 -3.55 -2.75 4.31
C SER A 277 -2.81 -3.12 5.59
N GLU A 278 -3.51 -3.74 6.52
CA GLU A 278 -2.97 -4.06 7.83
C GLU A 278 -3.30 -5.51 8.19
N VAL A 279 -2.31 -6.28 8.64
CA VAL A 279 -2.49 -7.63 9.20
C VAL A 279 -1.84 -7.73 10.59
N ALA A 280 -2.33 -8.61 11.43
CA ALA A 280 -1.79 -8.75 12.79
C ALA A 280 -0.57 -9.70 12.79
N ASP A 281 0.59 -9.23 12.36
CA ASP A 281 1.76 -10.03 12.02
C ASP A 281 3.04 -9.80 12.84
N GLU A 282 3.10 -8.83 13.76
CA GLU A 282 4.34 -8.46 14.47
C GLU A 282 5.07 -9.65 15.14
N THR A 283 4.32 -10.66 15.59
CA THR A 283 4.88 -11.90 16.18
C THR A 283 4.48 -13.14 15.41
N ALA A 284 4.00 -12.98 14.18
CA ALA A 284 3.56 -14.08 13.34
C ALA A 284 4.74 -14.98 12.95
N GLN A 285 4.54 -16.29 13.05
CA GLN A 285 5.51 -17.31 12.67
C GLN A 285 4.80 -18.49 12.00
N GLY A 286 5.54 -19.28 11.22
CA GLY A 286 5.05 -20.50 10.62
C GLY A 286 3.80 -20.29 9.75
N GLU A 287 2.80 -21.13 9.94
CA GLU A 287 1.56 -21.10 9.13
C GLU A 287 0.76 -19.80 9.32
N TYR A 288 0.81 -19.20 10.51
CA TYR A 288 0.12 -17.94 10.74
C TYR A 288 0.78 -16.77 9.98
N LEU A 289 2.13 -16.72 9.93
CA LEU A 289 2.83 -15.75 9.09
C LEU A 289 2.49 -15.95 7.60
N ASN A 290 2.42 -17.21 7.16
CA ASN A 290 2.01 -17.55 5.81
C ASN A 290 0.57 -17.08 5.51
N LEU A 291 -0.35 -17.24 6.47
CA LEU A 291 -1.73 -16.77 6.34
C LEU A 291 -1.79 -15.23 6.23
N CYS A 292 -1.05 -14.50 7.06
CA CYS A 292 -0.95 -13.04 6.98
C CYS A 292 -0.41 -12.58 5.61
N ALA A 293 0.65 -13.23 5.12
CA ALA A 293 1.21 -12.93 3.79
C ALA A 293 0.20 -13.20 2.67
N ARG A 294 -0.55 -14.31 2.74
CA ARG A 294 -1.62 -14.62 1.76
C ARG A 294 -2.76 -13.59 1.78
N ALA A 295 -3.06 -13.00 2.94
CA ALA A 295 -4.07 -11.94 3.02
C ALA A 295 -3.62 -10.69 2.27
N HIS A 296 -2.37 -10.27 2.41
CA HIS A 296 -1.81 -9.19 1.58
C HIS A 296 -1.83 -9.54 0.09
N VAL A 297 -1.40 -10.75 -0.28
CA VAL A 297 -1.44 -11.18 -1.68
C VAL A 297 -2.85 -11.12 -2.26
N ALA A 298 -3.84 -11.58 -1.50
CA ALA A 298 -5.23 -11.56 -1.96
C ALA A 298 -5.74 -10.13 -2.23
N HIS A 299 -5.38 -9.18 -1.39
CA HIS A 299 -5.70 -7.78 -1.55
C HIS A 299 -4.94 -7.14 -2.73
N ASP A 300 -3.63 -7.38 -2.85
CA ASP A 300 -2.80 -6.87 -3.94
C ASP A 300 -3.25 -7.40 -5.30
N GLU A 301 -3.68 -8.67 -5.37
CA GLU A 301 -4.28 -9.25 -6.59
C GLU A 301 -5.53 -8.48 -7.04
N VAL A 302 -6.34 -8.01 -6.09
CA VAL A 302 -7.54 -7.22 -6.41
C VAL A 302 -7.16 -5.89 -7.03
N THR A 303 -6.21 -5.16 -6.45
CA THR A 303 -5.80 -3.85 -6.97
C THR A 303 -5.17 -3.96 -8.35
N ILE A 304 -4.31 -4.96 -8.55
CA ILE A 304 -3.72 -5.28 -9.86
C ILE A 304 -4.81 -5.60 -10.89
N GLN A 305 -5.75 -6.48 -10.55
CA GLN A 305 -6.81 -6.89 -11.46
C GLN A 305 -7.72 -5.72 -11.83
N MET A 306 -8.12 -4.90 -10.85
CA MET A 306 -8.91 -3.70 -11.10
C MET A 306 -8.23 -2.76 -12.11
N LEU A 307 -6.90 -2.59 -12.00
CA LEU A 307 -6.15 -1.74 -12.93
C LEU A 307 -5.97 -2.38 -14.31
N MET A 308 -5.77 -3.69 -14.39
CA MET A 308 -5.71 -4.41 -15.66
C MET A 308 -7.02 -4.35 -16.46
N GLU A 309 -8.15 -4.27 -15.75
CA GLU A 309 -9.50 -4.18 -16.32
C GLU A 309 -9.96 -2.72 -16.52
N ALA A 310 -9.24 -1.76 -15.93
CA ALA A 310 -9.61 -0.36 -15.98
C ALA A 310 -9.61 0.22 -17.40
N ARG A 311 -10.64 0.99 -17.69
CA ARG A 311 -10.72 1.72 -18.95
C ARG A 311 -9.80 2.94 -18.94
N ASN A 312 -8.67 2.83 -19.61
CA ASN A 312 -7.77 3.95 -19.82
C ASN A 312 -8.29 4.85 -20.96
N VAL A 313 -8.69 6.08 -20.62
CA VAL A 313 -9.17 7.07 -21.61
C VAL A 313 -8.09 8.13 -21.80
N MET A 314 -7.53 8.18 -23.01
CA MET A 314 -6.56 9.20 -23.39
C MET A 314 -7.18 10.18 -24.38
N ASP A 315 -6.91 11.46 -24.16
CA ASP A 315 -7.14 12.53 -25.11
C ASP A 315 -5.80 12.89 -25.77
N CYS A 316 -5.72 12.67 -27.10
CA CYS A 316 -4.53 12.97 -27.87
C CYS A 316 -4.78 14.24 -28.69
N ARG A 317 -3.94 15.25 -28.52
CA ARG A 317 -4.01 16.50 -29.29
C ARG A 317 -2.75 16.66 -30.09
N PHE A 318 -2.94 17.04 -31.36
CA PHE A 318 -1.88 17.37 -32.29
C PHE A 318 -1.96 18.87 -32.58
N THR A 319 -0.84 19.58 -32.43
CA THR A 319 -0.73 21.00 -32.70
C THR A 319 0.48 21.20 -33.61
N GLU A 320 0.30 21.92 -34.72
CA GLU A 320 1.41 22.35 -35.58
C GLU A 320 1.96 23.66 -35.02
N GLN A 321 3.24 23.71 -34.77
CA GLN A 321 3.95 24.93 -34.39
C GLN A 321 5.33 24.95 -35.05
N ASP A 322 5.61 26.01 -35.80
CA ASP A 322 6.90 26.23 -36.47
C ASP A 322 7.32 25.04 -37.36
N GLY A 323 6.37 24.42 -38.06
CA GLY A 323 6.61 23.24 -38.92
C GLY A 323 6.83 21.95 -38.20
N MET A 324 6.65 21.93 -36.86
CA MET A 324 6.72 20.72 -36.01
C MET A 324 5.32 20.30 -35.58
N ILE A 325 5.10 18.99 -35.54
CA ILE A 325 3.88 18.42 -34.96
C ILE A 325 4.14 18.13 -33.45
N LEU A 326 3.51 18.93 -32.60
CA LEU A 326 3.50 18.71 -31.18
C LEU A 326 2.34 17.78 -30.80
N THR A 327 2.64 16.72 -30.09
CA THR A 327 1.63 15.76 -29.62
C THR A 327 1.53 15.85 -28.12
N SER A 328 0.35 16.15 -27.59
CA SER A 328 0.05 16.07 -26.16
C SER A 328 -0.88 14.91 -25.88
N TYR A 329 -0.58 14.19 -24.80
CA TYR A 329 -1.38 13.06 -24.28
C TYR A 329 -1.90 13.44 -22.91
N ILE A 330 -3.22 13.45 -22.75
CA ILE A 330 -3.87 13.70 -21.47
C ILE A 330 -4.65 12.45 -21.11
N ARG A 331 -4.20 11.73 -20.07
CA ARG A 331 -4.95 10.61 -19.52
C ARG A 331 -5.99 11.13 -18.55
N LYS A 332 -7.24 10.73 -18.74
CA LYS A 332 -8.33 11.08 -17.81
C LYS A 332 -8.22 10.24 -16.55
N ARG A 333 -8.36 10.89 -15.42
CA ARG A 333 -8.40 10.27 -14.09
C ARG A 333 -9.63 10.75 -13.32
N PRO A 334 -10.20 9.96 -12.41
CA PRO A 334 -9.84 8.57 -12.16
C PRO A 334 -10.11 7.69 -13.36
N MET A 335 -9.40 6.55 -13.44
CA MET A 335 -9.71 5.56 -14.46
C MET A 335 -11.06 4.93 -14.18
N ILE A 336 -11.78 4.57 -15.22
CA ILE A 336 -13.06 3.88 -15.07
C ILE A 336 -12.76 2.43 -14.73
N VAL A 337 -13.08 2.06 -13.50
CA VAL A 337 -12.99 0.67 -13.03
C VAL A 337 -14.37 0.05 -13.18
N SER A 338 -14.45 -1.06 -13.91
CA SER A 338 -15.67 -1.89 -13.97
C SER A 338 -15.69 -2.86 -12.80
N ARG A 339 -16.88 -3.15 -12.30
CA ARG A 339 -17.11 -4.27 -11.36
C ARG A 339 -17.02 -5.60 -12.08
#